data_0b71ea4d93066debd0e263e3e1b97860
#
_entry.id   0b71ea4d93066debd0e263e3e1b97860
#
_cell.length_a   1.000
_cell.length_b   1.000
_cell.length_c   1.000
_cell.angle_alpha   90.00
_cell.angle_beta   90.00
_cell.angle_gamma   90.00
#
_symmetry.space_group_name_H-M   'P 1'
#
loop_
_entity.id
_entity.type
_entity.pdbx_description
1 polymer ?
#
loop_
_entity_poly.entity_id
_entity_poly.type
_entity_poly.pdbx_seq_one_letter_code
_entity_poly.pdbx_strand_id
1 'polypeptide(L)'
;METIVLATSNTNKVEEFNQLFTTSAATIVSARAYGGMPAVEETGRTFQANAYLKAAALSQKLKKSHWVLSDDSGLEVDFLKGAPGIFSARYAGAQASDEENVEKLIDALKGLPKRQRRARFRCV
;
A
#
# COMPACT_ATOMS: atom_id res chain seq x y z
N MET A 1 8.82 9.65 23.79
CA MET A 1 7.99 8.88 22.84
C MET A 1 8.45 9.22 21.42
N GLU A 2 8.81 8.24 20.67
CA GLU A 2 9.25 8.46 19.29
C GLU A 2 8.08 8.62 18.33
N THR A 3 8.22 9.54 17.41
CA THR A 3 7.23 9.76 16.35
C THR A 3 7.73 9.13 15.05
N ILE A 4 6.89 8.30 14.45
CA ILE A 4 7.14 7.68 13.15
C ILE A 4 6.15 8.27 12.16
N VAL A 5 6.65 8.82 11.06
CA VAL A 5 5.80 9.38 10.01
C VAL A 5 5.48 8.29 8.99
N LEU A 6 4.20 8.03 8.79
CA LEU A 6 3.75 7.01 7.84
C LEU A 6 3.66 7.61 6.43
N ALA A 7 4.40 7.03 5.51
CA ALA A 7 4.49 7.46 4.11
C ALA A 7 3.29 6.95 3.31
N THR A 8 2.14 7.51 3.60
CA THR A 8 0.88 7.22 2.90
C THR A 8 -0.02 8.44 2.85
N SER A 9 -0.83 8.56 1.82
CA SER A 9 -1.94 9.50 1.75
C SER A 9 -3.28 8.89 2.21
N ASN A 10 -3.28 7.60 2.54
CA ASN A 10 -4.48 6.89 3.00
C ASN A 10 -4.62 6.99 4.52
N THR A 11 -5.64 7.74 4.97
CA THR A 11 -5.90 7.94 6.40
C THR A 11 -6.29 6.67 7.14
N ASN A 12 -6.92 5.71 6.46
CA ASN A 12 -7.28 4.42 7.06
C ASN A 12 -6.04 3.62 7.46
N LYS A 13 -4.97 3.69 6.65
CA LYS A 13 -3.70 3.03 6.99
C LYS A 13 -3.06 3.61 8.23
N VAL A 14 -3.14 4.93 8.43
CA VAL A 14 -2.62 5.57 9.64
C VAL A 14 -3.30 5.01 10.89
N GLU A 15 -4.61 4.86 10.84
CA GLU A 15 -5.39 4.29 11.93
C GLU A 15 -5.03 2.82 12.19
N GLU A 16 -4.94 2.01 11.13
CA GLU A 16 -4.54 0.61 11.22
C GLU A 16 -3.16 0.45 11.88
N PHE A 17 -2.19 1.24 11.45
CA PHE A 17 -0.85 1.21 12.04
C PHE A 17 -0.84 1.67 13.49
N ASN A 18 -1.61 2.70 13.85
CA ASN A 18 -1.75 3.11 15.24
C ASN A 18 -2.32 1.99 16.12
N GLN A 19 -3.28 1.23 15.62
CA GLN A 19 -3.82 0.07 16.34
C GLN A 19 -2.76 -1.01 16.58
N LEU A 20 -1.88 -1.23 15.60
CA LEU A 20 -0.79 -2.20 15.72
C LEU A 20 0.28 -1.76 16.72
N PHE A 21 0.47 -0.47 16.89
CA PHE A 21 1.52 0.10 17.75
C PHE A 21 1.01 0.55 19.12
N THR A 22 -0.17 0.18 19.53
CA THR A 22 -0.79 0.61 20.79
C THR A 22 0.03 0.30 22.06
N THR A 23 0.83 -0.76 22.00
CA THR A 23 1.66 -1.19 23.14
C THR A 23 3.12 -0.69 23.05
N SER A 24 3.47 0.02 21.98
CA SER A 24 4.82 0.52 21.78
C SER A 24 4.97 1.96 22.29
N ALA A 25 6.21 2.39 22.48
CA ALA A 25 6.52 3.77 22.84
C ALA A 25 6.50 4.71 21.63
N ALA A 26 6.11 4.22 20.44
CA ALA A 26 6.07 5.00 19.22
C ALA A 26 4.65 5.46 18.88
N THR A 27 4.56 6.66 18.33
CA THR A 27 3.30 7.22 17.81
C THR A 27 3.40 7.33 16.30
N ILE A 28 2.41 6.76 15.59
CA ILE A 28 2.33 6.86 14.14
C ILE A 28 1.55 8.12 13.78
N VAL A 29 2.14 8.98 12.95
CA VAL A 29 1.49 10.19 12.47
C VAL A 29 1.43 10.18 10.94
N SER A 30 0.41 10.83 10.40
CA SER A 30 0.25 10.96 8.96
C SER A 30 1.30 11.90 8.36
N ALA A 31 1.74 11.61 7.14
CA ALA A 31 2.53 12.53 6.34
C ALA A 31 1.84 13.90 6.15
N ARG A 32 0.51 13.95 6.25
CA ARG A 32 -0.25 15.21 6.18
C ARG A 32 0.18 16.24 7.22
N ALA A 33 0.60 15.78 8.41
CA ALA A 33 1.12 16.67 9.46
C ALA A 33 2.38 17.42 9.03
N TYR A 34 3.05 16.96 7.98
CA TYR A 34 4.29 17.50 7.44
C TYR A 34 4.17 17.95 5.98
N GLY A 35 2.97 18.33 5.57
CA GLY A 35 2.71 18.83 4.21
C GLY A 35 2.35 17.76 3.17
N GLY A 36 2.07 16.55 3.62
CA GLY A 36 1.61 15.46 2.77
C GLY A 36 2.71 14.67 2.08
N MET A 37 2.31 13.64 1.35
CA MET A 37 3.24 12.83 0.57
C MET A 37 3.76 13.59 -0.64
N PRO A 38 5.07 13.51 -0.95
CA PRO A 38 5.57 13.93 -2.25
C PRO A 38 5.02 13.03 -3.36
N ALA A 39 5.06 13.51 -4.59
CA ALA A 39 4.73 12.67 -5.75
C ALA A 39 5.78 11.54 -5.87
N VAL A 40 5.31 10.31 -5.94
CA VAL A 40 6.16 9.12 -6.04
C VAL A 40 5.63 8.23 -7.16
N GLU A 41 6.51 7.91 -8.12
CA GLU A 41 6.21 6.89 -9.11
C GLU A 41 6.60 5.52 -8.56
N GLU A 42 5.62 4.65 -8.42
CA GLU A 42 5.83 3.28 -7.93
C GLU A 42 6.27 2.40 -9.10
N THR A 43 7.54 2.52 -9.45
CA THR A 43 8.16 1.81 -10.58
C THR A 43 8.81 0.49 -10.18
N GLY A 44 8.74 0.12 -8.91
CA GLY A 44 9.28 -1.14 -8.40
C GLY A 44 8.55 -2.35 -8.96
N ARG A 45 9.25 -3.47 -8.98
CA ARG A 45 8.71 -4.76 -9.43
C ARG A 45 8.27 -5.64 -8.28
N THR A 46 8.42 -5.19 -7.05
CA THR A 46 8.03 -5.89 -5.83
C THR A 46 7.35 -4.93 -4.87
N PHE A 47 6.58 -5.47 -3.93
CA PHE A 47 6.01 -4.67 -2.84
C PHE A 47 7.10 -3.96 -2.04
N GLN A 48 8.18 -4.67 -1.72
CA GLN A 48 9.31 -4.09 -0.98
C GLN A 48 9.93 -2.90 -1.72
N ALA A 49 10.15 -3.02 -3.02
CA ALA A 49 10.73 -1.94 -3.82
C ALA A 49 9.83 -0.71 -3.83
N ASN A 50 8.52 -0.88 -3.99
CA ASN A 50 7.57 0.23 -3.98
C ASN A 50 7.43 0.86 -2.60
N ALA A 51 7.41 0.06 -1.53
CA ALA A 51 7.43 0.57 -0.16
C ALA A 51 8.67 1.42 0.09
N TYR A 52 9.84 0.94 -0.34
CA TYR A 52 11.09 1.69 -0.23
C TYR A 52 11.04 3.03 -0.96
N LEU A 53 10.52 3.07 -2.18
CA LEU A 53 10.39 4.31 -2.95
C LEU A 53 9.57 5.37 -2.21
N LYS A 54 8.48 4.97 -1.60
CA LYS A 54 7.64 5.87 -0.82
C LYS A 54 8.34 6.38 0.44
N ALA A 55 8.97 5.49 1.18
CA ALA A 55 9.70 5.87 2.39
C ALA A 55 10.87 6.79 2.07
N ALA A 56 11.65 6.49 1.03
CA ALA A 56 12.79 7.30 0.62
C ALA A 56 12.37 8.71 0.20
N ALA A 57 11.30 8.82 -0.58
CA ALA A 57 10.79 10.12 -1.02
C ALA A 57 10.34 11.01 0.14
N LEU A 58 9.59 10.44 1.08
CA LEU A 58 9.15 11.19 2.27
C LEU A 58 10.33 11.54 3.17
N SER A 59 11.25 10.61 3.41
CA SER A 59 12.45 10.86 4.21
C SER A 59 13.29 12.02 3.64
N GLN A 60 13.40 12.08 2.33
CA GLN A 60 14.09 13.17 1.65
C GLN A 60 13.38 14.51 1.82
N LYS A 61 12.05 14.52 1.68
CA LYS A 61 11.23 15.72 1.93
C LYS A 61 11.40 16.23 3.36
N LEU A 62 11.46 15.33 4.33
CA LEU A 62 11.65 15.64 5.74
C LEU A 62 13.12 15.88 6.12
N LYS A 63 14.02 15.94 5.14
CA LYS A 63 15.46 16.16 5.33
C LYS A 63 16.10 15.13 6.30
N LYS A 64 15.59 13.91 6.28
CA LYS A 64 16.05 12.80 7.13
C LYS A 64 15.97 13.09 8.64
N SER A 65 15.08 13.98 9.05
CA SER A 65 14.94 14.38 10.47
C SER A 65 13.96 13.52 11.26
N HIS A 66 13.28 12.58 10.60
CA HIS A 66 12.24 11.76 11.22
C HIS A 66 12.40 10.29 10.85
N TRP A 67 11.89 9.42 11.71
CA TRP A 67 11.65 8.04 11.34
C TRP A 67 10.49 7.98 10.35
N VAL A 68 10.67 7.26 9.27
CA VAL A 68 9.66 7.09 8.22
C VAL A 68 9.37 5.61 8.05
N LEU A 69 8.09 5.28 8.05
CA LEU A 69 7.59 3.94 7.78
C LEU A 69 6.74 3.97 6.52
N SER A 70 6.88 2.98 5.68
CA SER A 70 5.95 2.78 4.57
C SER A 70 5.59 1.32 4.41
N ASP A 71 4.48 1.08 3.74
CA ASP A 71 4.08 -0.23 3.31
C ASP A 71 3.66 -0.19 1.83
N ASP A 72 3.68 -1.34 1.21
CA ASP A 72 3.01 -1.59 -0.04
C ASP A 72 2.29 -2.93 0.05
N SER A 73 1.05 -2.97 -0.42
CA SER A 73 0.20 -4.14 -0.25
C SER A 73 -0.69 -4.36 -1.46
N GLY A 74 -1.13 -5.59 -1.64
CA GLY A 74 -2.01 -5.93 -2.72
C GLY A 74 -2.48 -7.37 -2.67
N LEU A 75 -3.40 -7.70 -3.57
CA LEU A 75 -3.99 -9.01 -3.72
C LEU A 75 -3.26 -9.80 -4.80
N GLU A 76 -2.83 -10.99 -4.46
CA GLU A 76 -2.24 -11.95 -5.42
C GLU A 76 -3.21 -13.09 -5.65
N VAL A 77 -3.65 -13.27 -6.89
CA VAL A 77 -4.58 -14.33 -7.29
C VAL A 77 -3.80 -15.40 -8.05
N ASP A 78 -3.87 -16.64 -7.56
CA ASP A 78 -3.07 -17.74 -8.13
C ASP A 78 -3.39 -18.00 -9.60
N PHE A 79 -4.66 -18.04 -9.96
CA PHE A 79 -5.09 -18.24 -11.35
C PHE A 79 -4.56 -17.16 -12.30
N LEU A 80 -4.35 -15.95 -11.79
CA LEU A 80 -3.83 -14.82 -12.54
C LEU A 80 -2.30 -14.69 -12.39
N LYS A 81 -1.63 -15.73 -11.94
CA LYS A 81 -0.17 -15.78 -11.73
C LYS A 81 0.35 -14.66 -10.82
N GLY A 82 -0.43 -14.35 -9.79
CA GLY A 82 -0.10 -13.32 -8.82
C GLY A 82 -0.67 -11.94 -9.12
N ALA A 83 -1.30 -11.73 -10.27
CA ALA A 83 -1.97 -10.47 -10.54
C ALA A 83 -3.24 -10.34 -9.66
N PRO A 84 -3.67 -9.11 -9.33
CA PRO A 84 -3.11 -7.81 -9.69
C PRO A 84 -1.82 -7.44 -8.95
N GLY A 85 -1.51 -8.07 -7.79
CA GLY A 85 -0.23 -7.89 -7.09
C GLY A 85 0.09 -6.42 -6.80
N ILE A 86 1.28 -5.97 -7.22
CA ILE A 86 1.73 -4.58 -7.03
C ILE A 86 0.84 -3.55 -7.76
N PHE A 87 0.01 -4.00 -8.70
CA PHE A 87 -0.91 -3.13 -9.45
C PHE A 87 -2.33 -3.11 -8.86
N SER A 88 -2.54 -3.66 -7.67
CA SER A 88 -3.88 -3.81 -7.08
C SER A 88 -4.67 -2.50 -7.01
N ALA A 89 -4.04 -1.39 -6.61
CA ALA A 89 -4.69 -0.08 -6.51
C ALA A 89 -5.02 0.56 -7.87
N ARG A 90 -4.40 0.10 -8.94
CA ARG A 90 -4.54 0.63 -10.30
C ARG A 90 -4.80 -0.46 -11.34
N TYR A 91 -5.40 -1.55 -10.91
CA TYR A 91 -5.62 -2.72 -11.78
C TYR A 91 -6.49 -2.40 -12.99
N ALA A 92 -7.54 -1.60 -12.81
CA ALA A 92 -8.42 -1.15 -13.89
C ALA A 92 -7.96 0.18 -14.54
N GLY A 93 -6.81 0.73 -14.12
CA GLY A 93 -6.27 1.97 -14.66
C GLY A 93 -5.70 2.86 -13.55
N ALA A 94 -4.88 3.85 -13.94
CA ALA A 94 -4.19 4.74 -13.01
C ALA A 94 -5.15 5.55 -12.13
N GLN A 95 -6.36 5.85 -12.62
CA GLN A 95 -7.39 6.63 -11.92
C GLN A 95 -8.59 5.77 -11.52
N ALA A 96 -8.45 4.45 -11.53
CA ALA A 96 -9.55 3.55 -11.23
C ALA A 96 -9.99 3.67 -9.77
N SER A 97 -11.31 3.56 -9.56
CA SER A 97 -11.90 3.41 -8.23
C SER A 97 -11.71 1.99 -7.72
N ASP A 98 -11.93 1.80 -6.42
CA ASP A 98 -11.91 0.46 -5.83
C ASP A 98 -12.95 -0.45 -6.48
N GLU A 99 -14.14 0.07 -6.77
CA GLU A 99 -15.20 -0.68 -7.46
C GLU A 99 -14.76 -1.13 -8.85
N GLU A 100 -14.13 -0.26 -9.63
CA GLU A 100 -13.64 -0.59 -10.96
C GLU A 100 -12.56 -1.69 -10.91
N ASN A 101 -11.67 -1.63 -9.93
CA ASN A 101 -10.65 -2.66 -9.72
C ASN A 101 -11.28 -4.01 -9.37
N VAL A 102 -12.29 -4.00 -8.50
CA VAL A 102 -13.04 -5.21 -8.12
C VAL A 102 -13.79 -5.79 -9.30
N GLU A 103 -14.48 -4.96 -10.09
CA GLU A 103 -15.20 -5.41 -11.30
C GLU A 103 -14.27 -6.07 -12.30
N LYS A 104 -13.12 -5.47 -12.56
CA LYS A 104 -12.12 -6.08 -13.45
C LYS A 104 -11.65 -7.43 -12.94
N LEU A 105 -11.42 -7.54 -11.63
CA LEU A 105 -11.00 -8.81 -11.02
C LEU A 105 -12.09 -9.88 -11.13
N ILE A 106 -13.33 -9.52 -10.85
CA ILE A 106 -14.48 -10.43 -10.97
C ILE A 106 -14.59 -10.93 -12.41
N ASP A 107 -14.49 -10.05 -13.40
CA ASP A 107 -14.55 -10.42 -14.81
C ASP A 107 -13.41 -11.37 -15.20
N ALA A 108 -12.21 -11.13 -14.70
CA ALA A 108 -11.05 -11.99 -14.95
C ALA A 108 -11.21 -13.41 -14.36
N LEU A 109 -12.04 -13.56 -13.32
CA LEU A 109 -12.30 -14.84 -12.65
C LEU A 109 -13.65 -15.45 -13.01
N LYS A 110 -14.37 -14.84 -13.94
CA LYS A 110 -15.71 -15.28 -14.33
C LYS A 110 -15.68 -16.69 -14.90
N GLY A 111 -16.63 -17.51 -14.45
CA GLY A 111 -16.73 -18.90 -14.89
C GLY A 111 -15.82 -19.88 -14.15
N LEU A 112 -14.92 -19.41 -13.30
CA LEU A 112 -14.06 -20.29 -12.50
C LEU A 112 -14.79 -20.82 -11.28
N PRO A 113 -14.63 -22.12 -10.95
CA PRO A 113 -15.15 -22.66 -9.70
C PRO A 113 -14.37 -22.08 -8.51
N LYS A 114 -15.00 -22.07 -7.35
CA LYS A 114 -14.43 -21.50 -6.10
C LYS A 114 -13.02 -22.04 -5.81
N ARG A 115 -12.78 -23.34 -6.02
CA ARG A 115 -11.47 -23.97 -5.77
C ARG A 115 -10.32 -23.42 -6.62
N GLN A 116 -10.64 -22.73 -7.73
CA GLN A 116 -9.65 -22.11 -8.62
C GLN A 116 -9.52 -20.60 -8.39
N ARG A 117 -10.18 -20.05 -7.36
CA ARG A 117 -10.15 -18.63 -7.02
C ARG A 117 -9.28 -18.36 -5.79
N ARG A 118 -8.23 -19.12 -5.60
CA ARG A 118 -7.31 -18.95 -4.45
C ARG A 118 -6.55 -17.65 -4.59
N ALA A 119 -6.50 -16.91 -3.49
CA ALA A 119 -5.81 -15.62 -3.44
C ALA A 119 -5.23 -15.39 -2.06
N ARG A 120 -4.28 -14.46 -1.98
CA ARG A 120 -3.72 -13.99 -0.71
C ARG A 120 -3.58 -12.49 -0.76
N PHE A 121 -3.72 -11.84 0.37
CA PHE A 121 -3.38 -10.45 0.54
C PHE A 121 -1.96 -10.38 1.11
N ARG A 122 -1.07 -9.61 0.48
CA ARG A 122 0.29 -9.37 0.96
C ARG A 122 0.49 -7.94 1.37
N CYS A 123 1.21 -7.74 2.47
CA CYS A 123 1.63 -6.44 2.95
C CYS A 123 3.11 -6.50 3.31
N VAL A 124 3.89 -5.60 2.75
CA VAL A 124 5.33 -5.48 2.99
C VAL A 124 5.67 -4.07 3.44
#